data_4e6021f478d5ac88329d6c54ecb8cd54
#
_entry.id   4e6021f478d5ac88329d6c54ecb8cd54
#
_cell.length_a   1.000
_cell.length_b   1.000
_cell.length_c   1.000
_cell.angle_alpha   90.00
_cell.angle_beta   90.00
_cell.angle_gamma   90.00
#
_symmetry.space_group_name_H-M   'P 1'
#
loop_
_entity.id
_entity.type
_entity.pdbx_description
1 polymer ?
#
loop_
_entity_poly.entity_id
_entity_poly.type
_entity_poly.pdbx_seq_one_letter_code
_entity_poly.pdbx_strand_id
1 'polypeptide(L)'
;MTEIKVGSGRSVRLVLMQEVVGRAVALLEAADRELGQTQEGARSSIARATSILLAGIGHPAQLYCSRGSAAALLPWQSRRVLDHIDEHLGKTIRVADLSALLHRTEAHFSRLFKQTFGVSPHAYVLCRRIELASRLMIESAAPLSEIALKCGFNDQAHLSKRFRQQMGATPAAWRREQLSRTRPFMTTGRAVQSSAVVR
;
A
#
# COMPACT_ATOMS: atom_id res chain seq x y z
N MET A 1 19.42 23.10 -11.66
CA MET A 1 19.18 21.63 -11.56
C MET A 1 19.08 21.31 -10.08
N THR A 2 17.88 21.23 -9.55
CA THR A 2 17.64 21.00 -8.11
C THR A 2 17.14 19.56 -7.98
N GLU A 3 18.03 18.67 -7.54
CA GLU A 3 17.66 17.28 -7.19
C GLU A 3 16.71 17.29 -5.99
N ILE A 4 15.46 16.95 -6.23
CA ILE A 4 14.48 16.68 -5.18
C ILE A 4 14.78 15.27 -4.66
N LYS A 5 15.46 15.19 -3.53
CA LYS A 5 15.70 13.97 -2.76
C LYS A 5 14.37 13.46 -2.21
N VAL A 6 13.70 12.61 -2.98
CA VAL A 6 12.42 11.97 -2.60
C VAL A 6 12.69 10.97 -1.47
N GLY A 7 12.11 11.22 -0.31
CA GLY A 7 12.27 10.38 0.87
C GLY A 7 11.79 8.93 0.63
N SER A 8 12.54 7.98 1.19
CA SER A 8 12.48 6.52 1.02
C SER A 8 11.08 5.85 1.10
N GLY A 9 10.10 6.47 1.70
CA GLY A 9 8.77 5.86 1.90
C GLY A 9 7.74 6.15 0.80
N ARG A 10 7.86 7.28 0.09
CA ARG A 10 7.17 7.47 -1.19
C ARG A 10 7.66 6.47 -2.24
N SER A 11 8.91 6.06 -2.11
CA SER A 11 9.57 5.13 -3.03
C SER A 11 8.89 3.77 -3.08
N VAL A 12 8.50 3.15 -1.96
CA VAL A 12 7.97 1.77 -1.98
C VAL A 12 6.59 1.73 -2.65
N ARG A 13 5.67 2.63 -2.28
CA ARG A 13 4.33 2.67 -2.91
C ARG A 13 4.38 3.18 -4.34
N LEU A 14 5.23 4.16 -4.63
CA LEU A 14 5.40 4.69 -6.00
C LEU A 14 6.12 3.67 -6.88
N VAL A 15 7.15 2.99 -6.38
CA VAL A 15 7.85 1.90 -7.09
C VAL A 15 6.90 0.71 -7.30
N LEU A 16 6.08 0.35 -6.30
CA LEU A 16 5.07 -0.69 -6.45
C LEU A 16 4.00 -0.31 -7.49
N MET A 17 3.50 0.92 -7.45
CA MET A 17 2.54 1.39 -8.46
C MET A 17 3.17 1.53 -9.85
N GLN A 18 4.41 2.00 -9.95
CA GLN A 18 5.13 2.08 -11.24
C GLN A 18 5.40 0.69 -11.81
N GLU A 19 5.72 -0.29 -10.97
CA GLU A 19 5.93 -1.67 -11.42
C GLU A 19 4.62 -2.33 -11.88
N VAL A 20 3.51 -2.06 -11.18
CA VAL A 20 2.16 -2.49 -11.57
C VAL A 20 1.76 -1.91 -12.91
N VAL A 21 1.88 -0.59 -13.05
CA VAL A 21 1.56 0.13 -14.29
C VAL A 21 2.49 -0.33 -15.43
N GLY A 22 3.79 -0.43 -15.18
CA GLY A 22 4.76 -0.89 -16.18
C GLY A 22 4.47 -2.30 -16.70
N ARG A 23 4.05 -3.23 -15.81
CA ARG A 23 3.66 -4.59 -16.20
C ARG A 23 2.34 -4.63 -16.96
N ALA A 24 1.37 -3.81 -16.57
CA ALA A 24 0.11 -3.71 -17.30
C ALA A 24 0.33 -3.13 -18.70
N VAL A 25 1.15 -2.08 -18.81
CA VAL A 25 1.53 -1.50 -20.12
C VAL A 25 2.26 -2.53 -20.99
N ALA A 26 3.25 -3.24 -20.45
CA ALA A 26 3.97 -4.28 -21.22
C ALA A 26 3.04 -5.41 -21.73
N LEU A 27 2.01 -5.78 -20.95
CA LEU A 27 1.01 -6.78 -21.37
C LEU A 27 0.06 -6.20 -22.41
N LEU A 28 -0.30 -4.92 -22.33
CA LEU A 28 -1.11 -4.26 -23.36
C LEU A 28 -0.35 -4.10 -24.67
N GLU A 29 0.94 -3.74 -24.60
CA GLU A 29 1.82 -3.70 -25.78
C GLU A 29 2.04 -5.08 -26.41
N ALA A 30 2.09 -6.15 -25.59
CA ALA A 30 2.12 -7.51 -26.07
C ALA A 30 0.80 -7.89 -26.77
N ALA A 31 -0.34 -7.51 -26.18
CA ALA A 31 -1.66 -7.71 -26.77
C ALA A 31 -1.81 -6.98 -28.12
N ASP A 32 -1.30 -5.76 -28.20
CA ASP A 32 -1.34 -4.97 -29.45
C ASP A 32 -0.52 -5.62 -30.56
N ARG A 33 0.64 -6.19 -30.22
CA ARG A 33 1.45 -6.99 -31.16
C ARG A 33 0.81 -8.29 -31.60
N GLU A 34 0.04 -8.94 -30.70
CA GLU A 34 -0.66 -10.20 -30.95
C GLU A 34 -1.99 -10.01 -31.69
N LEU A 35 -2.59 -8.81 -31.64
CA LEU A 35 -3.81 -8.46 -32.40
C LEU A 35 -3.65 -8.66 -33.92
N GLY A 36 -2.43 -8.58 -34.43
CA GLY A 36 -2.12 -8.86 -35.82
C GLY A 36 -1.98 -10.35 -36.18
N GLN A 37 -1.89 -11.25 -35.18
CA GLN A 37 -1.62 -12.68 -35.43
C GLN A 37 -2.72 -13.62 -34.93
N THR A 38 -3.27 -13.44 -33.74
CA THR A 38 -4.37 -14.26 -33.22
C THR A 38 -5.22 -13.47 -32.23
N GLN A 39 -6.52 -13.41 -32.47
CA GLN A 39 -7.50 -12.71 -31.62
C GLN A 39 -7.57 -13.29 -30.19
N GLU A 40 -7.18 -14.53 -29.99
CA GLU A 40 -7.24 -15.26 -28.73
C GLU A 40 -6.05 -14.91 -27.80
N GLY A 41 -4.85 -14.75 -28.36
CA GLY A 41 -3.67 -14.29 -27.62
C GLY A 41 -3.84 -12.87 -27.06
N ALA A 42 -4.34 -11.96 -27.90
CA ALA A 42 -4.60 -10.58 -27.51
C ALA A 42 -5.66 -10.50 -26.39
N ARG A 43 -6.75 -11.26 -26.47
CA ARG A 43 -7.78 -11.35 -25.41
C ARG A 43 -7.19 -11.86 -24.09
N SER A 44 -6.33 -12.86 -24.13
CA SER A 44 -5.66 -13.40 -22.95
C SER A 44 -4.73 -12.35 -22.29
N SER A 45 -3.97 -11.62 -23.09
CA SER A 45 -3.06 -10.58 -22.61
C SER A 45 -3.83 -9.37 -22.03
N ILE A 46 -4.93 -8.96 -22.65
CA ILE A 46 -5.82 -7.90 -22.13
C ILE A 46 -6.48 -8.35 -20.82
N ALA A 47 -7.01 -9.57 -20.75
CA ALA A 47 -7.60 -10.10 -19.52
C ALA A 47 -6.61 -10.16 -18.37
N ARG A 48 -5.34 -10.53 -18.63
CA ARG A 48 -4.25 -10.53 -17.65
C ARG A 48 -3.89 -9.12 -17.20
N ALA A 49 -3.78 -8.14 -18.12
CA ALA A 49 -3.53 -6.75 -17.80
C ALA A 49 -4.64 -6.16 -16.93
N THR A 50 -5.91 -6.41 -17.29
CA THR A 50 -7.08 -5.99 -16.50
C THR A 50 -7.09 -6.61 -15.12
N SER A 51 -6.78 -7.90 -15.00
CA SER A 51 -6.68 -8.59 -13.71
C SER A 51 -5.58 -7.99 -12.82
N ILE A 52 -4.44 -7.62 -13.40
CA ILE A 52 -3.34 -6.97 -12.68
C ILE A 52 -3.75 -5.58 -12.18
N LEU A 53 -4.41 -4.78 -13.01
CA LEU A 53 -4.87 -3.43 -12.62
C LEU A 53 -5.96 -3.49 -11.54
N LEU A 54 -6.95 -4.36 -11.69
CA LEU A 54 -8.01 -4.55 -10.70
C LEU A 54 -7.48 -5.05 -9.35
N ALA A 55 -6.52 -5.98 -9.37
CA ALA A 55 -5.84 -6.46 -8.17
C ALA A 55 -5.02 -5.35 -7.49
N GLY A 56 -4.40 -4.45 -8.26
CA GLY A 56 -3.62 -3.32 -7.75
C GLY A 56 -4.45 -2.27 -7.03
N ILE A 57 -5.75 -2.15 -7.36
CA ILE A 57 -6.68 -1.25 -6.69
C ILE A 57 -7.14 -1.82 -5.34
N GLY A 58 -7.22 -3.15 -5.20
CA GLY A 58 -7.74 -3.85 -4.03
C GLY A 58 -6.68 -4.32 -3.02
N HIS A 59 -5.56 -4.88 -3.48
CA HIS A 59 -4.50 -5.43 -2.62
C HIS A 59 -3.17 -5.48 -3.38
N PRO A 60 -2.12 -4.74 -2.95
CA PRO A 60 -0.82 -4.76 -3.62
C PRO A 60 -0.16 -6.16 -3.65
N ALA A 61 -0.62 -7.06 -2.80
CA ALA A 61 -0.08 -8.41 -2.66
C ALA A 61 -0.43 -9.39 -3.79
N GLN A 62 -1.53 -9.17 -4.52
CA GLN A 62 -1.94 -10.08 -5.60
C GLN A 62 -1.12 -9.93 -6.89
N LEU A 63 -0.35 -8.84 -7.01
CA LEU A 63 0.42 -8.53 -8.21
C LEU A 63 1.72 -9.34 -8.36
N TYR A 64 2.19 -9.95 -7.29
CA TYR A 64 3.50 -10.62 -7.29
C TYR A 64 3.47 -12.10 -7.64
N CYS A 65 2.28 -12.69 -7.82
CA CYS A 65 2.13 -14.14 -8.02
C CYS A 65 2.43 -14.66 -9.45
N SER A 66 2.99 -13.87 -10.36
CA SER A 66 3.06 -14.26 -11.78
C SER A 66 4.45 -14.48 -12.35
N ARG A 67 5.48 -14.76 -11.54
CA ARG A 67 6.71 -15.34 -12.06
C ARG A 67 6.80 -16.79 -11.58
N GLY A 68 6.54 -17.73 -12.47
CA GLY A 68 6.79 -19.15 -12.30
C GLY A 68 8.28 -19.47 -12.17
N SER A 69 8.95 -18.85 -11.19
CA SER A 69 10.28 -19.23 -10.76
C SER A 69 10.11 -20.24 -9.64
N ALA A 70 10.82 -21.37 -9.72
CA ALA A 70 10.90 -22.38 -8.66
C ALA A 70 11.38 -21.81 -7.30
N ALA A 71 11.76 -20.54 -7.27
CA ALA A 71 12.30 -19.81 -6.12
C ALA A 71 11.31 -18.80 -5.49
N ALA A 72 10.01 -18.80 -5.84
CA ALA A 72 9.00 -17.89 -5.31
C ALA A 72 7.90 -18.66 -4.55
N LEU A 73 7.14 -17.95 -3.72
CA LEU A 73 5.95 -18.51 -3.08
C LEU A 73 4.88 -18.82 -4.12
N LEU A 74 4.23 -19.96 -3.99
CA LEU A 74 3.06 -20.29 -4.79
C LEU A 74 1.87 -19.35 -4.45
N PRO A 75 0.91 -19.14 -5.36
CA PRO A 75 -0.22 -18.25 -5.14
C PRO A 75 -0.99 -18.52 -3.83
N TRP A 76 -1.28 -19.78 -3.55
CA TRP A 76 -1.98 -20.18 -2.31
C TRP A 76 -1.12 -19.97 -1.04
N GLN A 77 0.21 -20.14 -1.14
CA GLN A 77 1.14 -19.86 -0.03
C GLN A 77 1.18 -18.36 0.26
N SER A 78 1.30 -17.56 -0.78
CA SER A 78 1.26 -16.10 -0.70
C SER A 78 -0.04 -15.66 -0.01
N ARG A 79 -1.18 -16.14 -0.49
CA ARG A 79 -2.48 -15.79 0.09
C ARG A 79 -2.56 -16.14 1.57
N ARG A 80 -2.21 -17.38 1.94
CA ARG A 80 -2.24 -17.84 3.34
C ARG A 80 -1.40 -16.97 4.27
N VAL A 81 -0.19 -16.57 3.81
CA VAL A 81 0.70 -15.71 4.60
C VAL A 81 0.14 -14.30 4.74
N LEU A 82 -0.42 -13.75 3.66
CA LEU A 82 -0.97 -12.39 3.67
C LEU A 82 -2.23 -12.29 4.51
N ASP A 83 -3.14 -13.25 4.41
CA ASP A 83 -4.35 -13.33 5.24
C ASP A 83 -3.95 -13.36 6.72
N HIS A 84 -2.96 -14.20 7.09
CA HIS A 84 -2.45 -14.25 8.45
C HIS A 84 -1.84 -12.91 8.92
N ILE A 85 -1.09 -12.23 8.06
CA ILE A 85 -0.52 -10.90 8.38
C ILE A 85 -1.64 -9.91 8.63
N ASP A 86 -2.64 -9.84 7.76
CA ASP A 86 -3.74 -8.87 7.86
C ASP A 86 -4.62 -9.09 9.09
N GLU A 87 -4.89 -10.34 9.47
CA GLU A 87 -5.61 -10.71 10.68
C GLU A 87 -4.85 -10.35 11.97
N HIS A 88 -3.52 -10.29 11.92
CA HIS A 88 -2.68 -10.12 13.10
C HIS A 88 -1.88 -8.81 13.13
N LEU A 89 -2.21 -7.81 12.29
CA LEU A 89 -1.48 -6.53 12.20
C LEU A 89 -1.33 -5.81 13.55
N GLY A 90 -2.36 -5.87 14.40
CA GLY A 90 -2.36 -5.27 15.73
C GLY A 90 -1.56 -6.07 16.78
N LYS A 91 -1.08 -7.26 16.46
CA LYS A 91 -0.35 -8.15 17.38
C LYS A 91 1.12 -8.30 16.95
N THR A 92 1.93 -8.92 17.79
CA THR A 92 3.30 -9.29 17.42
C THR A 92 3.27 -10.37 16.34
N ILE A 93 3.87 -10.09 15.17
CA ILE A 93 4.03 -11.05 14.08
C ILE A 93 5.52 -11.38 13.99
N ARG A 94 5.87 -12.65 14.21
CA ARG A 94 7.25 -13.14 14.09
C ARG A 94 7.43 -13.83 12.74
N VAL A 95 8.62 -13.73 12.18
CA VAL A 95 8.95 -14.45 10.93
C VAL A 95 8.82 -15.95 11.11
N ALA A 96 9.14 -16.46 12.32
CA ALA A 96 8.96 -17.84 12.72
C ALA A 96 7.51 -18.31 12.51
N ASP A 97 6.52 -17.50 12.95
CA ASP A 97 5.10 -17.83 12.84
C ASP A 97 4.69 -17.94 11.36
N LEU A 98 5.13 -16.99 10.54
CA LEU A 98 4.85 -16.99 9.10
C LEU A 98 5.51 -18.16 8.36
N SER A 99 6.74 -18.52 8.74
CA SER A 99 7.46 -19.62 8.13
C SER A 99 6.85 -20.99 8.49
N ALA A 100 6.35 -21.12 9.72
CA ALA A 100 5.67 -22.32 10.20
C ALA A 100 4.38 -22.61 9.41
N LEU A 101 3.63 -21.55 8.96
CA LEU A 101 2.44 -21.73 8.12
C LEU A 101 2.72 -22.53 6.83
N LEU A 102 3.94 -22.45 6.35
CA LEU A 102 4.37 -23.10 5.10
C LEU A 102 5.34 -24.28 5.34
N HIS A 103 5.55 -24.68 6.59
CA HIS A 103 6.51 -25.74 6.97
C HIS A 103 7.91 -25.47 6.38
N ARG A 104 8.40 -24.23 6.49
CA ARG A 104 9.70 -23.79 6.00
C ARG A 104 10.55 -23.22 7.13
N THR A 105 11.87 -23.24 6.94
CA THR A 105 12.77 -22.49 7.83
C THR A 105 12.62 -20.99 7.60
N GLU A 106 12.87 -20.16 8.62
CA GLU A 106 12.75 -18.69 8.52
C GLU A 106 13.63 -18.09 7.41
N ALA A 107 14.85 -18.61 7.26
CA ALA A 107 15.78 -18.15 6.22
C ALA A 107 15.25 -18.46 4.81
N HIS A 108 14.73 -19.67 4.60
CA HIS A 108 14.17 -20.08 3.31
C HIS A 108 12.89 -19.29 3.01
N PHE A 109 11.98 -19.17 3.99
CA PHE A 109 10.76 -18.37 3.87
C PHE A 109 11.07 -16.90 3.54
N SER A 110 11.99 -16.26 4.28
CA SER A 110 12.34 -14.85 4.06
C SER A 110 12.88 -14.59 2.66
N ARG A 111 13.66 -15.53 2.12
CA ARG A 111 14.17 -15.45 0.74
C ARG A 111 13.05 -15.58 -0.28
N LEU A 112 12.18 -16.60 -0.14
CA LEU A 112 11.03 -16.79 -1.02
C LEU A 112 10.08 -15.59 -0.98
N PHE A 113 9.78 -15.08 0.23
CA PHE A 113 8.95 -13.93 0.44
C PHE A 113 9.51 -12.69 -0.26
N LYS A 114 10.82 -12.42 -0.08
CA LYS A 114 11.49 -11.30 -0.75
C LYS A 114 11.51 -11.45 -2.27
N GLN A 115 11.67 -12.66 -2.78
CA GLN A 115 11.60 -12.93 -4.21
C GLN A 115 10.18 -12.73 -4.77
N THR A 116 9.16 -13.05 -3.97
CA THR A 116 7.76 -12.91 -4.37
C THR A 116 7.28 -11.46 -4.28
N PHE A 117 7.59 -10.76 -3.18
CA PHE A 117 7.04 -9.44 -2.85
C PHE A 117 8.03 -8.29 -3.01
N GLY A 118 9.28 -8.55 -3.35
CA GLY A 118 10.33 -7.54 -3.51
C GLY A 118 10.90 -6.99 -2.19
N VAL A 119 10.24 -7.25 -1.05
CA VAL A 119 10.62 -6.74 0.27
C VAL A 119 10.66 -7.86 1.31
N SER A 120 11.38 -7.63 2.43
CA SER A 120 11.41 -8.62 3.52
C SER A 120 10.04 -8.72 4.22
N PRO A 121 9.72 -9.87 4.88
CA PRO A 121 8.48 -10.02 5.65
C PRO A 121 8.26 -8.91 6.67
N HIS A 122 9.31 -8.54 7.41
CA HIS A 122 9.24 -7.47 8.40
C HIS A 122 8.93 -6.09 7.77
N ALA A 123 9.57 -5.77 6.65
CA ALA A 123 9.29 -4.51 5.94
C ALA A 123 7.86 -4.49 5.40
N TYR A 124 7.36 -5.62 4.91
CA TYR A 124 5.98 -5.76 4.45
C TYR A 124 4.97 -5.51 5.57
N VAL A 125 5.14 -6.20 6.72
CA VAL A 125 4.27 -6.01 7.90
C VAL A 125 4.28 -4.54 8.34
N LEU A 126 5.46 -3.91 8.37
CA LEU A 126 5.57 -2.49 8.72
C LEU A 126 4.78 -1.59 7.76
N CYS A 127 4.87 -1.82 6.46
CA CYS A 127 4.08 -1.09 5.45
C CYS A 127 2.58 -1.24 5.71
N ARG A 128 2.11 -2.47 5.92
CA ARG A 128 0.69 -2.75 6.20
C ARG A 128 0.20 -2.05 7.48
N ARG A 129 1.03 -2.02 8.55
CA ARG A 129 0.72 -1.28 9.78
C ARG A 129 0.59 0.22 9.56
N ILE A 130 1.47 0.81 8.76
CA ILE A 130 1.40 2.24 8.40
C ILE A 130 0.15 2.53 7.56
N GLU A 131 -0.21 1.66 6.62
CA GLU A 131 -1.46 1.79 5.85
C GLU A 131 -2.70 1.72 6.74
N LEU A 132 -2.74 0.79 7.69
CA LEU A 132 -3.80 0.69 8.68
C LEU A 132 -3.88 1.95 9.55
N ALA A 133 -2.73 2.45 10.04
CA ALA A 133 -2.67 3.68 10.82
C ALA A 133 -3.17 4.88 10.01
N SER A 134 -2.79 5.01 8.75
CA SER A 134 -3.25 6.06 7.84
C SER A 134 -4.77 6.04 7.68
N ARG A 135 -5.36 4.87 7.50
CA ARG A 135 -6.80 4.69 7.40
C ARG A 135 -7.51 5.09 8.71
N LEU A 136 -7.05 4.57 9.85
CA LEU A 136 -7.63 4.89 11.15
C LEU A 136 -7.52 6.38 11.50
N MET A 137 -6.47 7.07 11.07
CA MET A 137 -6.34 8.50 11.26
C MET A 137 -7.37 9.32 10.50
N ILE A 138 -7.89 8.83 9.39
CA ILE A 138 -8.93 9.51 8.59
C ILE A 138 -10.32 9.13 9.11
N GLU A 139 -10.54 7.84 9.39
CA GLU A 139 -11.85 7.28 9.72
C GLU A 139 -12.27 7.54 11.18
N SER A 140 -11.31 7.84 12.07
CA SER A 140 -11.59 8.03 13.49
C SER A 140 -10.97 9.30 14.06
N ALA A 141 -11.57 9.82 15.15
CA ALA A 141 -10.99 10.90 15.95
C ALA A 141 -10.02 10.38 17.03
N ALA A 142 -9.70 9.07 17.04
CA ALA A 142 -8.87 8.44 18.05
C ALA A 142 -7.49 9.13 18.19
N PRO A 143 -6.93 9.21 19.40
CA PRO A 143 -5.60 9.73 19.63
C PRO A 143 -4.55 8.84 18.98
N LEU A 144 -3.42 9.45 18.57
CA LEU A 144 -2.34 8.73 17.88
C LEU A 144 -1.72 7.61 18.72
N SER A 145 -1.76 7.73 20.06
CA SER A 145 -1.33 6.69 20.98
C SER A 145 -2.19 5.42 20.86
N GLU A 146 -3.49 5.59 20.80
CA GLU A 146 -4.44 4.47 20.63
C GLU A 146 -4.30 3.83 19.23
N ILE A 147 -4.18 4.66 18.20
CA ILE A 147 -3.95 4.18 16.83
C ILE A 147 -2.64 3.39 16.75
N ALA A 148 -1.58 3.85 17.43
CA ALA A 148 -0.30 3.13 17.47
C ALA A 148 -0.48 1.71 18.02
N LEU A 149 -1.13 1.57 19.16
CA LEU A 149 -1.38 0.26 19.78
C LEU A 149 -2.26 -0.64 18.92
N LYS A 150 -3.33 -0.11 18.34
CA LYS A 150 -4.21 -0.85 17.42
C LYS A 150 -3.50 -1.37 16.17
N CYS A 151 -2.48 -0.64 15.71
CA CYS A 151 -1.67 -1.02 14.57
C CYS A 151 -0.44 -1.89 14.92
N GLY A 152 -0.30 -2.31 16.18
CA GLY A 152 0.79 -3.17 16.63
C GLY A 152 2.14 -2.47 16.79
N PHE A 153 2.14 -1.14 16.98
CA PHE A 153 3.32 -0.40 17.44
C PHE A 153 3.36 -0.39 18.96
N ASN A 154 4.57 -0.37 19.51
CA ASN A 154 4.75 -0.37 20.97
C ASN A 154 4.19 0.90 21.62
N ASP A 155 4.35 2.04 20.94
CA ASP A 155 3.95 3.36 21.40
C ASP A 155 3.78 4.35 20.25
N GLN A 156 3.31 5.56 20.56
CA GLN A 156 3.15 6.64 19.59
C GLN A 156 4.48 7.11 18.99
N ALA A 157 5.58 7.07 19.75
CA ALA A 157 6.89 7.53 19.28
C ALA A 157 7.43 6.57 18.20
N HIS A 158 7.26 5.26 18.42
CA HIS A 158 7.59 4.22 17.44
C HIS A 158 6.77 4.39 16.15
N LEU A 159 5.43 4.55 16.27
CA LEU A 159 4.59 4.87 15.11
C LEU A 159 5.10 6.11 14.38
N SER A 160 5.32 7.22 15.10
CA SER A 160 5.73 8.50 14.51
C SER A 160 7.06 8.41 13.76
N LYS A 161 8.04 7.72 14.34
CA LYS A 161 9.34 7.46 13.71
C LYS A 161 9.19 6.68 12.40
N ARG A 162 8.45 5.55 12.43
CA ARG A 162 8.27 4.69 11.26
C ARG A 162 7.41 5.35 10.19
N PHE A 163 6.35 6.03 10.61
CA PHE A 163 5.48 6.78 9.71
C PHE A 163 6.26 7.88 8.97
N ARG A 164 7.06 8.68 9.69
CA ARG A 164 7.90 9.72 9.07
C ARG A 164 8.94 9.13 8.11
N GLN A 165 9.54 8.00 8.46
CA GLN A 165 10.49 7.32 7.57
C GLN A 165 9.84 6.88 6.24
N GLN A 166 8.58 6.46 6.29
CA GLN A 166 7.87 5.88 5.15
C GLN A 166 7.06 6.91 4.36
N MET A 167 6.43 7.87 5.05
CA MET A 167 5.52 8.86 4.45
C MET A 167 6.16 10.24 4.26
N GLY A 168 7.34 10.48 4.83
CA GLY A 168 8.05 11.77 4.76
C GLY A 168 7.50 12.85 5.71
N ALA A 169 6.37 12.61 6.37
CA ALA A 169 5.71 13.55 7.29
C ALA A 169 5.37 12.87 8.62
N THR A 170 5.20 13.66 9.68
CA THR A 170 4.71 13.12 10.96
C THR A 170 3.24 12.71 10.84
N PRO A 171 2.75 11.71 11.62
CA PRO A 171 1.35 11.29 11.61
C PRO A 171 0.37 12.46 11.84
N ALA A 172 0.68 13.35 12.79
CA ALA A 172 -0.16 14.49 13.10
C ALA A 172 -0.24 15.51 11.94
N ALA A 173 0.89 15.82 11.31
CA ALA A 173 0.93 16.72 10.15
C ALA A 173 0.19 16.11 8.96
N TRP A 174 0.43 14.84 8.69
CA TRP A 174 -0.23 14.10 7.62
C TRP A 174 -1.76 14.03 7.83
N ARG A 175 -2.22 13.68 9.04
CA ARG A 175 -3.65 13.64 9.39
C ARG A 175 -4.33 14.99 9.13
N ARG A 176 -3.72 16.07 9.59
CA ARG A 176 -4.24 17.44 9.41
C ARG A 176 -4.35 17.79 7.93
N GLU A 177 -3.34 17.46 7.14
CA GLU A 177 -3.35 17.71 5.69
C GLU A 177 -4.46 16.92 4.99
N GLN A 178 -4.65 15.64 5.31
CA GLN A 178 -5.70 14.82 4.71
C GLN A 178 -7.10 15.36 5.07
N LEU A 179 -7.33 15.68 6.34
CA LEU A 179 -8.61 16.21 6.79
C LEU A 179 -8.92 17.59 6.19
N SER A 180 -7.91 18.43 5.93
CA SER A 180 -8.11 19.71 5.25
C SER A 180 -8.48 19.53 3.77
N ARG A 181 -7.96 18.51 3.11
CA ARG A 181 -8.31 18.17 1.71
C ARG A 181 -9.72 17.59 1.56
N THR A 182 -10.22 16.93 2.60
CA THR A 182 -11.55 16.29 2.59
C THR A 182 -12.68 17.26 2.96
N ARG A 183 -12.35 18.44 3.53
CA ARG A 183 -13.34 19.50 3.77
C ARG A 183 -13.62 20.21 2.45
N PRO A 184 -14.86 20.12 1.89
CA PRO A 184 -15.24 20.99 0.77
C PRO A 184 -15.13 22.45 1.23
N PHE A 185 -14.64 23.30 0.35
CA PHE A 185 -14.52 24.75 0.53
C PHE A 185 -15.91 25.31 0.84
N MET A 186 -16.26 25.39 2.13
CA MET A 186 -17.42 26.14 2.56
C MET A 186 -17.07 27.61 2.33
N THR A 187 -17.57 28.15 1.23
CA THR A 187 -17.58 29.55 0.90
C THR A 187 -18.02 30.33 2.12
N THR A 188 -17.11 31.09 2.72
CA THR A 188 -17.43 32.12 3.72
C THR A 188 -18.35 33.12 3.06
N GLY A 189 -19.65 32.93 3.26
CA GLY A 189 -20.66 33.91 2.94
C GLY A 189 -20.35 35.17 3.74
N ARG A 190 -19.71 36.12 3.09
CA ARG A 190 -19.52 37.47 3.59
C ARG A 190 -20.93 38.09 3.72
N ALA A 191 -21.42 38.12 4.96
CA ALA A 191 -22.64 38.88 5.28
C ALA A 191 -22.40 40.36 4.91
N VAL A 192 -23.01 40.78 3.82
CA VAL A 192 -23.12 42.19 3.47
C VAL A 192 -24.13 42.79 4.47
N GLN A 193 -23.60 43.44 5.49
CA GLN A 193 -24.43 44.34 6.31
C GLN A 193 -24.81 45.52 5.45
N SER A 194 -26.04 45.49 4.94
CA SER A 194 -26.71 46.65 4.35
C SER A 194 -27.08 47.63 5.46
N SER A 195 -26.31 48.67 5.61
CA SER A 195 -26.69 49.84 6.39
C SER A 195 -27.81 50.60 5.64
N ALA A 196 -29.04 50.34 6.03
CA ALA A 196 -30.15 51.21 5.66
C ALA A 196 -30.18 52.41 6.62
N VAL A 197 -29.69 53.53 6.16
CA VAL A 197 -29.98 54.89 6.71
C VAL A 197 -31.40 55.21 6.33
N VAL A 198 -32.28 55.41 7.31
CA VAL A 198 -33.58 56.09 7.13
C VAL A 198 -33.56 57.36 7.96
N ARG A 199 -33.91 58.39 7.28
CA ARG A 199 -34.19 59.75 7.71
C ARG A 199 -35.38 59.80 8.68
#